data_927dd62531a7dd34343305678b732211
#
_entry.id   927dd62531a7dd34343305678b732211
#
_cell.length_a   1.000
_cell.length_b   1.000
_cell.length_c   1.000
_cell.angle_alpha   90.00
_cell.angle_beta   90.00
_cell.angle_gamma   90.00
#
_symmetry.space_group_name_H-M   'P 1'
#
loop_
_entity.id
_entity.type
_entity.pdbx_description
1 polymer ?
#
loop_
_entity_poly.entity_id
_entity_poly.type
_entity_poly.pdbx_seq_one_letter_code
_entity_poly.pdbx_strand_id
1 'polypeptide(L)'
;MNALNDAGPDASRGATAYVSLEPCAFHGRTPPCSQALIDAGVARVVAALTDPHPQVAGKGFADLRAAGIEVEISELPAAAEAIAGFISRITRQRPLVRLKVAASLDGRTAMASGESKWITGTAARQDVQAWRARSCAIVTGAETVLVDDPALTVRVDDPALAG
;
A
#
# COMPACT_ATOMS: atom_id res chain seq x y z
N MET A 1 -1.73 11.20 12.00
CA MET A 1 -2.36 12.49 12.41
C MET A 1 -3.88 12.37 12.48
N ASN A 2 -4.58 11.92 11.41
CA ASN A 2 -6.06 11.84 11.43
C ASN A 2 -6.60 11.02 12.60
N ALA A 3 -6.03 9.85 12.90
CA ALA A 3 -6.46 9.01 14.02
C ALA A 3 -6.31 9.69 15.38
N LEU A 4 -5.25 10.47 15.61
CA LEU A 4 -5.07 11.23 16.84
C LEU A 4 -6.08 12.37 16.96
N ASN A 5 -6.35 13.06 15.86
CA ASN A 5 -7.35 14.13 15.82
C ASN A 5 -8.77 13.59 16.05
N ASP A 6 -9.07 12.41 15.49
CA ASP A 6 -10.37 11.75 15.63
C ASP A 6 -10.60 11.20 17.06
N ALA A 7 -9.57 10.60 17.66
CA ALA A 7 -9.64 10.10 19.03
C ALA A 7 -9.72 11.23 20.07
N GLY A 8 -9.08 12.36 19.79
CA GLY A 8 -8.96 13.45 20.76
C GLY A 8 -7.91 13.20 21.87
N PRO A 9 -7.57 14.24 22.65
CA PRO A 9 -6.48 14.18 23.60
C PRO A 9 -6.73 13.21 24.77
N ASP A 10 -7.96 13.10 25.23
CA ASP A 10 -8.30 12.27 26.39
C ASP A 10 -8.20 10.78 26.06
N ALA A 11 -8.66 10.36 24.88
CA ALA A 11 -8.59 8.97 24.45
C ALA A 11 -7.20 8.56 23.95
N SER A 12 -6.37 9.52 23.53
CA SER A 12 -5.00 9.24 23.05
C SER A 12 -4.03 9.05 24.22
N ARG A 13 -4.23 9.71 25.34
CA ARG A 13 -3.34 9.63 26.50
C ARG A 13 -3.35 8.24 27.13
N GLY A 14 -2.17 7.62 27.23
CA GLY A 14 -2.02 6.27 27.77
C GLY A 14 -2.47 5.16 26.84
N ALA A 15 -2.95 5.48 25.63
CA ALA A 15 -3.43 4.49 24.65
C ALA A 15 -2.29 3.74 23.96
N THR A 16 -2.66 2.65 23.27
CA THR A 16 -1.77 1.96 22.31
C THR A 16 -2.10 2.42 20.89
N ALA A 17 -1.10 2.90 20.17
CA ALA A 17 -1.21 3.24 18.75
C ALA A 17 -0.72 2.08 17.88
N TYR A 18 -1.57 1.60 16.97
CA TYR A 18 -1.23 0.60 15.96
C TYR A 18 -0.95 1.30 14.64
N VAL A 19 0.20 1.03 14.05
CA VAL A 19 0.63 1.69 12.81
C VAL A 19 1.18 0.66 11.82
N SER A 20 0.91 0.87 10.53
CA SER A 20 1.37 -0.04 9.47
C SER A 20 2.86 0.09 9.16
N LEU A 21 3.47 1.24 9.52
CA LEU A 21 4.86 1.55 9.25
C LEU A 21 5.43 2.36 10.41
N GLU A 22 6.73 2.30 10.62
CA GLU A 22 7.46 3.14 11.58
C GLU A 22 7.07 4.61 11.47
N PRO A 23 6.70 5.28 12.56
CA PRO A 23 6.42 6.71 12.56
C PRO A 23 7.66 7.53 12.14
N CYS A 24 7.50 8.39 11.16
CA CYS A 24 8.60 9.21 10.66
C CYS A 24 9.17 10.14 11.74
N ALA A 25 10.51 10.34 11.71
CA ALA A 25 11.28 11.17 12.65
C ALA A 25 11.77 12.48 12.01
N PHE A 26 11.38 12.83 10.80
CA PHE A 26 11.83 14.03 10.11
C PHE A 26 10.66 14.94 9.72
N HIS A 27 10.93 16.22 9.61
CA HIS A 27 10.00 17.22 9.11
C HIS A 27 9.88 17.11 7.59
N GLY A 28 8.71 16.65 7.12
CA GLY A 28 8.34 16.67 5.71
C GLY A 28 7.37 17.81 5.40
N ARG A 29 6.26 17.51 4.73
CA ARG A 29 5.14 18.47 4.56
C ARG A 29 4.39 18.71 5.87
N THR A 30 4.48 17.77 6.79
CA THR A 30 3.88 17.79 8.12
C THR A 30 4.96 17.53 9.17
N PRO A 31 4.73 17.90 10.45
CA PRO A 31 5.61 17.52 11.55
C PRO A 31 5.80 16.00 11.65
N PRO A 32 6.89 15.53 12.31
CA PRO A 32 7.16 14.10 12.49
C PRO A 32 6.01 13.38 13.18
N CYS A 33 5.65 12.19 12.68
CA CYS A 33 4.61 11.38 13.33
C CYS A 33 5.05 10.84 14.68
N SER A 34 6.36 10.60 14.90
CA SER A 34 6.90 10.24 16.21
C SER A 34 6.64 11.34 17.24
N GLN A 35 6.89 12.60 16.89
CA GLN A 35 6.63 13.74 17.78
C GLN A 35 5.13 13.88 18.11
N ALA A 36 4.27 13.71 17.11
CA ALA A 36 2.82 13.79 17.34
C ALA A 36 2.29 12.70 18.29
N LEU A 37 2.86 11.51 18.26
CA LEU A 37 2.53 10.41 19.19
C LEU A 37 3.04 10.73 20.61
N ILE A 38 4.23 11.31 20.71
CA ILE A 38 4.81 11.77 21.98
C ILE A 38 3.93 12.85 22.60
N ASP A 39 3.58 13.88 21.85
CA ASP A 39 2.77 15.02 22.31
C ASP A 39 1.34 14.57 22.72
N ALA A 40 0.80 13.55 22.05
CA ALA A 40 -0.48 12.94 22.40
C ALA A 40 -0.42 12.09 23.69
N GLY A 41 0.78 11.77 24.17
CA GLY A 41 0.98 11.01 25.40
C GLY A 41 0.55 9.55 25.29
N VAL A 42 0.71 8.90 24.12
CA VAL A 42 0.45 7.45 23.97
C VAL A 42 1.43 6.66 24.83
N ALA A 43 1.01 5.55 25.40
CA ALA A 43 1.86 4.70 26.23
C ALA A 43 2.65 3.65 25.44
N ARG A 44 2.09 3.20 24.30
CA ARG A 44 2.67 2.13 23.50
C ARG A 44 2.41 2.33 22.00
N VAL A 45 3.38 1.94 21.18
CA VAL A 45 3.27 1.91 19.73
C VAL A 45 3.57 0.49 19.24
N VAL A 46 2.64 -0.10 18.49
CA VAL A 46 2.81 -1.38 17.79
C VAL A 46 2.91 -1.08 16.29
N ALA A 47 4.09 -1.25 15.73
CA ALA A 47 4.36 -1.01 14.32
C ALA A 47 4.44 -2.33 13.55
N ALA A 48 3.79 -2.40 12.41
CA ALA A 48 3.84 -3.59 11.57
C ALA A 48 5.18 -3.74 10.82
N LEU A 49 5.89 -2.64 10.57
CA LEU A 49 7.16 -2.65 9.82
C LEU A 49 8.08 -1.53 10.28
N THR A 50 9.38 -1.77 10.18
CA THR A 50 10.40 -0.71 10.18
C THR A 50 10.41 -0.03 8.82
N ASP A 51 10.55 1.31 8.79
CA ASP A 51 10.63 2.06 7.54
C ASP A 51 11.98 1.81 6.85
N PRO A 52 11.99 1.33 5.59
CA PRO A 52 13.23 1.11 4.85
C PRO A 52 13.91 2.41 4.40
N HIS A 53 13.28 3.57 4.58
CA HIS A 53 13.84 4.85 4.15
C HIS A 53 15.04 5.24 5.01
N PRO A 54 16.24 5.51 4.44
CA PRO A 54 17.46 5.77 5.22
C PRO A 54 17.38 6.96 6.20
N GLN A 55 16.49 7.90 5.96
CA GLN A 55 16.26 9.03 6.86
C GLN A 55 15.39 8.67 8.08
N VAL A 56 14.64 7.56 8.02
CA VAL A 56 13.79 7.06 9.11
C VAL A 56 14.47 5.87 9.79
N ALA A 57 14.47 4.73 9.19
CA ALA A 57 15.21 3.50 9.52
C ALA A 57 15.56 3.31 11.01
N GLY A 58 14.56 3.20 11.87
CA GLY A 58 14.71 3.02 13.32
C GLY A 58 14.75 4.32 14.14
N LYS A 59 14.87 5.50 13.52
CA LYS A 59 14.94 6.78 14.25
C LYS A 59 13.63 7.13 14.92
N GLY A 60 12.48 6.89 14.24
CA GLY A 60 11.17 7.10 14.84
C GLY A 60 10.96 6.23 16.08
N PHE A 61 11.40 5.00 16.03
CA PHE A 61 11.37 4.11 17.19
C PHE A 61 12.32 4.57 18.31
N ALA A 62 13.49 5.10 17.94
CA ALA A 62 14.43 5.65 18.93
C ALA A 62 13.83 6.86 19.64
N ASP A 63 13.21 7.78 18.92
CA ASP A 63 12.54 8.96 19.49
C ASP A 63 11.42 8.56 20.46
N LEU A 64 10.57 7.61 20.06
CA LEU A 64 9.48 7.10 20.90
C LEU A 64 9.99 6.45 22.19
N ARG A 65 11.03 5.60 22.10
CA ARG A 65 11.65 4.97 23.28
C ARG A 65 12.32 5.98 24.19
N ALA A 66 12.98 7.00 23.64
CA ALA A 66 13.59 8.07 24.41
C ALA A 66 12.55 8.89 25.21
N ALA A 67 11.32 8.99 24.68
CA ALA A 67 10.19 9.62 25.37
C ALA A 67 9.47 8.67 26.36
N GLY A 68 9.97 7.45 26.58
CA GLY A 68 9.39 6.48 27.50
C GLY A 68 8.20 5.69 26.94
N ILE A 69 7.95 5.75 25.64
CA ILE A 69 6.88 4.99 24.96
C ILE A 69 7.38 3.57 24.65
N GLU A 70 6.59 2.58 25.01
CA GLU A 70 6.87 1.18 24.64
C GLU A 70 6.71 0.99 23.13
N VAL A 71 7.70 0.36 22.48
CA VAL A 71 7.68 0.12 21.03
C VAL A 71 7.84 -1.36 20.75
N GLU A 72 6.82 -1.93 20.10
CA GLU A 72 6.81 -3.28 19.55
C GLU A 72 6.80 -3.24 18.02
N ILE A 73 7.54 -4.17 17.38
CA ILE A 73 7.57 -4.35 15.93
C ILE A 73 7.06 -5.77 15.65
N SER A 74 5.93 -5.87 14.95
CA SER A 74 5.24 -7.15 14.73
C SER A 74 5.59 -7.84 13.40
N GLU A 75 6.29 -7.15 12.49
CA GLU A 75 6.73 -7.64 11.18
C GLU A 75 5.64 -8.36 10.38
N LEU A 76 4.49 -7.70 10.18
CA LEU A 76 3.34 -8.27 9.48
C LEU A 76 3.54 -8.28 7.95
N PRO A 77 3.57 -9.45 7.28
CA PRO A 77 3.73 -9.53 5.82
C PRO A 77 2.64 -8.77 5.04
N ALA A 78 1.40 -8.79 5.54
CA ALA A 78 0.29 -8.08 4.92
C ALA A 78 0.49 -6.56 4.87
N ALA A 79 1.16 -5.97 5.87
CA ALA A 79 1.51 -4.55 5.86
C ALA A 79 2.57 -4.24 4.79
N ALA A 80 3.56 -5.12 4.61
CA ALA A 80 4.56 -4.99 3.55
C ALA A 80 3.93 -5.08 2.16
N GLU A 81 2.96 -5.98 1.97
CA GLU A 81 2.23 -6.11 0.71
C GLU A 81 1.41 -4.85 0.41
N ALA A 82 0.73 -4.28 1.42
CA ALA A 82 -0.08 -3.07 1.26
C ALA A 82 0.74 -1.87 0.79
N ILE A 83 2.02 -1.77 1.17
CA ILE A 83 2.93 -0.67 0.79
C ILE A 83 4.08 -1.12 -0.12
N ALA A 84 3.93 -2.25 -0.82
CA ALA A 84 4.99 -2.85 -1.64
C ALA A 84 5.54 -1.90 -2.72
N GLY A 85 4.70 -1.01 -3.26
CA GLY A 85 5.12 0.04 -4.20
C GLY A 85 6.10 1.03 -3.58
N PHE A 86 5.82 1.50 -2.35
CA PHE A 86 6.70 2.35 -1.57
C PHE A 86 8.03 1.65 -1.28
N ILE A 87 7.96 0.42 -0.75
CA ILE A 87 9.15 -0.38 -0.45
C ILE A 87 10.02 -0.54 -1.69
N SER A 88 9.44 -0.92 -2.84
CA SER A 88 10.18 -1.07 -4.10
C SER A 88 10.87 0.22 -4.53
N ARG A 89 10.17 1.36 -4.43
CA ARG A 89 10.74 2.65 -4.76
C ARG A 89 11.93 3.01 -3.87
N ILE A 90 11.81 2.81 -2.56
CA ILE A 90 12.87 3.17 -1.61
C ILE A 90 14.07 2.23 -1.72
N THR A 91 13.83 0.91 -1.75
CA THR A 91 14.91 -0.08 -1.69
C THR A 91 15.53 -0.38 -3.05
N ARG A 92 14.76 -0.28 -4.14
CA ARG A 92 15.19 -0.64 -5.51
C ARG A 92 15.29 0.55 -6.46
N GLN A 93 14.92 1.76 -6.03
CA GLN A 93 14.89 2.99 -6.85
C GLN A 93 14.05 2.85 -8.13
N ARG A 94 13.04 1.99 -8.12
CA ARG A 94 12.13 1.75 -9.26
C ARG A 94 10.71 1.45 -8.77
N PRO A 95 9.68 1.74 -9.60
CA PRO A 95 8.30 1.38 -9.26
C PRO A 95 8.16 -0.14 -9.14
N LEU A 96 7.15 -0.58 -8.39
CA LEU A 96 6.69 -1.95 -8.43
C LEU A 96 5.91 -2.17 -9.73
N VAL A 97 6.45 -2.99 -10.61
CA VAL A 97 5.78 -3.38 -11.85
C VAL A 97 5.06 -4.70 -11.64
N ARG A 98 3.78 -4.74 -11.98
CA ARG A 98 2.95 -5.95 -11.96
C ARG A 98 2.47 -6.24 -13.38
N LEU A 99 2.82 -7.41 -13.91
CA LEU A 99 2.35 -7.86 -15.21
C LEU A 99 1.07 -8.69 -15.03
N LYS A 100 0.01 -8.32 -15.76
CA LYS A 100 -1.22 -9.10 -15.85
C LYS A 100 -1.35 -9.67 -17.27
N VAL A 101 -1.48 -10.98 -17.36
CA VAL A 101 -1.72 -11.69 -18.62
C VAL A 101 -2.98 -12.54 -18.47
N ALA A 102 -3.84 -12.59 -19.50
CA ALA A 102 -4.87 -13.61 -19.64
C ALA A 102 -4.35 -14.68 -20.61
N ALA A 103 -4.21 -15.90 -20.14
CA ALA A 103 -3.70 -17.00 -20.94
C ALA A 103 -4.42 -18.30 -20.60
N SER A 104 -4.47 -19.20 -21.56
CA SER A 104 -4.88 -20.59 -21.36
C SER A 104 -3.81 -21.35 -20.57
N LEU A 105 -4.11 -22.59 -20.15
CA LEU A 105 -3.20 -23.40 -19.35
C LEU A 105 -1.87 -23.70 -20.07
N ASP A 106 -1.91 -23.78 -21.41
CA ASP A 106 -0.74 -23.94 -22.28
C ASP A 106 -0.07 -22.60 -22.69
N GLY A 107 -0.47 -21.49 -22.04
CA GLY A 107 0.17 -20.18 -22.22
C GLY A 107 -0.29 -19.39 -23.44
N ARG A 108 -1.37 -19.77 -24.11
CA ARG A 108 -1.90 -19.05 -25.28
C ARG A 108 -2.73 -17.85 -24.85
N THR A 109 -2.54 -16.72 -25.52
CA THR A 109 -3.27 -15.46 -25.28
C THR A 109 -4.40 -15.24 -26.29
N ALA A 110 -4.46 -16.06 -27.33
CA ALA A 110 -5.55 -16.09 -28.33
C ALA A 110 -5.62 -17.47 -28.99
N MET A 111 -6.74 -17.77 -29.63
CA MET A 111 -6.91 -18.91 -30.52
C MET A 111 -6.15 -18.70 -31.84
N ALA A 112 -5.98 -19.76 -32.63
CA ALA A 112 -5.38 -19.66 -33.96
C ALA A 112 -6.17 -18.73 -34.91
N SER A 113 -7.46 -18.57 -34.66
CA SER A 113 -8.36 -17.64 -35.37
C SER A 113 -8.13 -16.15 -34.98
N GLY A 114 -7.35 -15.87 -33.93
CA GLY A 114 -7.20 -14.53 -33.34
C GLY A 114 -8.23 -14.22 -32.25
N GLU A 115 -9.22 -15.09 -32.02
CA GLU A 115 -10.21 -14.88 -30.97
C GLU A 115 -9.57 -15.00 -29.59
N SER A 116 -9.81 -14.00 -28.71
CA SER A 116 -9.21 -13.89 -27.37
C SER A 116 -10.22 -13.68 -26.23
N LYS A 117 -11.52 -13.62 -26.54
CA LYS A 117 -12.60 -13.37 -25.55
C LYS A 117 -13.50 -14.60 -25.39
N TRP A 118 -13.65 -15.19 -24.20
CA TRP A 118 -12.99 -14.86 -22.92
C TRP A 118 -12.11 -16.04 -22.52
N ILE A 119 -10.82 -15.79 -22.29
CA ILE A 119 -9.87 -16.84 -21.87
C ILE A 119 -10.03 -17.14 -20.38
N THR A 120 -10.34 -16.12 -19.57
CA THR A 120 -10.48 -16.24 -18.12
C THR A 120 -11.92 -16.04 -17.68
N GLY A 121 -12.31 -16.71 -16.59
CA GLY A 121 -13.64 -16.62 -16.00
C GLY A 121 -13.94 -15.28 -15.33
N THR A 122 -15.19 -15.06 -14.93
CA THR A 122 -15.67 -13.81 -14.34
C THR A 122 -14.93 -13.45 -13.05
N ALA A 123 -14.71 -14.43 -12.16
CA ALA A 123 -14.00 -14.21 -10.90
C ALA A 123 -12.58 -13.67 -11.12
N ALA A 124 -11.82 -14.24 -12.06
CA ALA A 124 -10.50 -13.77 -12.42
C ALA A 124 -10.51 -12.34 -13.01
N ARG A 125 -11.54 -11.99 -13.76
CA ARG A 125 -11.71 -10.63 -14.30
C ARG A 125 -12.08 -9.62 -13.21
N GLN A 126 -12.84 -10.04 -12.20
CA GLN A 126 -13.13 -9.20 -11.02
C GLN A 126 -11.87 -8.96 -10.19
N ASP A 127 -11.05 -9.98 -9.95
CA ASP A 127 -9.77 -9.83 -9.26
C ASP A 127 -8.85 -8.81 -9.96
N VAL A 128 -8.81 -8.82 -11.29
CA VAL A 128 -8.07 -7.81 -12.06
C VAL A 128 -8.54 -6.39 -11.79
N GLN A 129 -9.82 -6.17 -11.52
CA GLN A 129 -10.31 -4.82 -11.17
C GLN A 129 -9.78 -4.37 -9.81
N ALA A 130 -9.72 -5.27 -8.82
CA ALA A 130 -9.10 -4.97 -7.53
C ALA A 130 -7.60 -4.60 -7.66
N TRP A 131 -6.87 -5.28 -8.56
CA TRP A 131 -5.48 -4.92 -8.87
C TRP A 131 -5.35 -3.57 -9.57
N ARG A 132 -6.28 -3.23 -10.46
CA ARG A 132 -6.33 -1.89 -11.10
C ARG A 132 -6.56 -0.80 -10.06
N ALA A 133 -7.50 -0.98 -9.13
CA ALA A 133 -7.79 -0.03 -8.07
C ALA A 133 -6.57 0.28 -7.18
N ARG A 134 -5.69 -0.71 -6.99
CA ARG A 134 -4.46 -0.58 -6.20
C ARG A 134 -3.26 -0.06 -7.01
N SER A 135 -3.43 0.28 -8.27
CA SER A 135 -2.36 0.69 -9.17
C SER A 135 -2.39 2.20 -9.42
N CYS A 136 -1.26 2.87 -9.30
CA CYS A 136 -1.16 4.31 -9.61
C CYS A 136 -1.22 4.60 -11.11
N ALA A 137 -0.87 3.61 -11.95
CA ALA A 137 -0.90 3.72 -13.40
C ALA A 137 -1.16 2.35 -14.04
N ILE A 138 -1.88 2.34 -15.15
CA ILE A 138 -2.12 1.17 -15.99
C ILE A 138 -1.45 1.42 -17.32
N VAL A 139 -0.62 0.48 -17.77
CA VAL A 139 0.09 0.55 -19.05
C VAL A 139 -0.36 -0.61 -19.92
N THR A 140 -0.62 -0.34 -21.19
CA THR A 140 -0.98 -1.36 -22.18
C THR A 140 -0.23 -1.15 -23.49
N GLY A 141 -0.22 -2.17 -24.35
CA GLY A 141 0.39 -2.08 -25.68
C GLY A 141 -0.43 -1.22 -26.65
N ALA A 142 0.23 -0.54 -27.58
CA ALA A 142 -0.41 0.28 -28.61
C ALA A 142 -1.37 -0.55 -29.48
N GLU A 143 -0.99 -1.77 -29.86
CA GLU A 143 -1.83 -2.68 -30.63
C GLU A 143 -3.11 -3.06 -29.88
N THR A 144 -3.02 -3.32 -28.56
CA THR A 144 -4.19 -3.55 -27.71
C THR A 144 -5.14 -2.34 -27.73
N VAL A 145 -4.60 -1.11 -27.73
CA VAL A 145 -5.44 0.08 -27.83
C VAL A 145 -6.16 0.14 -29.18
N LEU A 146 -5.45 -0.11 -30.26
CA LEU A 146 -6.01 -0.04 -31.62
C LEU A 146 -7.05 -1.12 -31.91
N VAL A 147 -6.85 -2.33 -31.36
CA VAL A 147 -7.72 -3.48 -31.66
C VAL A 147 -8.88 -3.61 -30.68
N ASP A 148 -8.62 -3.39 -29.39
CA ASP A 148 -9.60 -3.67 -28.33
C ASP A 148 -10.34 -2.42 -27.82
N ASP A 149 -9.82 -1.22 -28.11
CA ASP A 149 -10.29 0.06 -27.55
C ASP A 149 -10.60 -0.06 -26.03
N PRO A 150 -9.60 -0.45 -25.22
CA PRO A 150 -9.86 -0.89 -23.86
C PRO A 150 -10.18 0.29 -22.94
N ALA A 151 -11.31 0.23 -22.26
CA ALA A 151 -11.54 1.09 -21.10
C ALA A 151 -10.60 0.67 -19.97
N LEU A 152 -9.58 1.48 -19.69
CA LEU A 152 -8.59 1.24 -18.64
C LEU A 152 -9.08 1.70 -17.24
N THR A 153 -10.38 1.79 -17.05
CA THR A 153 -11.05 2.18 -15.82
C THR A 153 -11.17 1.03 -14.83
N VAL A 154 -11.31 1.37 -13.55
CA VAL A 154 -11.73 0.45 -12.50
C VAL A 154 -13.24 0.26 -12.58
N ARG A 155 -13.71 -0.97 -12.57
CA ARG A 155 -15.12 -1.35 -12.60
C ARG A 155 -15.35 -2.41 -11.53
N VAL A 156 -15.60 -1.96 -10.32
CA VAL A 156 -15.91 -2.82 -9.16
C VAL A 156 -17.20 -2.32 -8.52
N ASP A 157 -18.00 -3.26 -8.03
CA ASP A 157 -19.20 -2.95 -7.24
C ASP A 157 -18.87 -2.77 -5.74
N ASP A 158 -17.56 -2.68 -5.40
CA ASP A 158 -17.09 -2.51 -4.03
C ASP A 158 -16.79 -1.02 -3.77
N PRO A 159 -17.55 -0.33 -2.90
CA PRO A 159 -17.36 1.08 -2.58
C PRO A 159 -15.96 1.38 -2.00
N ALA A 160 -15.33 0.42 -1.34
CA ALA A 160 -13.97 0.58 -0.77
C ALA A 160 -12.88 0.63 -1.85
N LEU A 161 -13.19 0.20 -3.08
CA LEU A 161 -12.27 0.17 -4.22
C LEU A 161 -12.69 1.16 -5.33
N ALA A 162 -13.84 1.78 -5.21
CA ALA A 162 -14.31 2.84 -6.09
C ALA A 162 -13.72 4.16 -5.59
N GLY A 163 -12.51 4.49 -6.09
CA GLY A 163 -11.85 5.77 -5.84
C GLY A 163 -12.17 6.81 -6.91
#